data_f84b8ef21809707741d7f0c915ba9373
#
_entry.id   f84b8ef21809707741d7f0c915ba9373
#
_cell.length_a   1.000
_cell.length_b   1.000
_cell.length_c   1.000
_cell.angle_alpha   90.00
_cell.angle_beta   90.00
_cell.angle_gamma   90.00
#
_symmetry.space_group_name_H-M   'P 1'
#
loop_
_entity.id
_entity.type
_entity.pdbx_description
1 polymer ?
#
loop_
_entity_poly.entity_id
_entity_poly.type
_entity_poly.pdbx_seq_one_letter_code
_entity_poly.pdbx_strand_id
1 'polypeptide(L)'
;MTHHIIVKFIDTVSNKEELINQINDLFSHAAEVPGIQQVQTFSSCIDRANRHDLMIKMVFEPDILNVWDSSEIHQKWKDEFGKYLAAKTIFDCN
;
A
#
# COMPACT_ATOMS: atom_id res chain seq x y z
N MET A 1 9.34 11.32 7.56
CA MET A 1 8.63 10.13 8.10
C MET A 1 8.50 9.08 7.03
N THR A 2 8.66 7.83 7.40
CA THR A 2 8.45 6.70 6.50
C THR A 2 7.16 5.99 6.89
N HIS A 3 6.25 5.88 5.95
CA HIS A 3 4.93 5.29 6.11
C HIS A 3 4.91 3.91 5.45
N HIS A 4 4.53 2.88 6.21
CA HIS A 4 4.47 1.50 5.72
C HIS A 4 3.04 1.00 5.77
N ILE A 5 2.59 0.39 4.67
CA ILE A 5 1.32 -0.32 4.59
C ILE A 5 1.65 -1.76 4.26
N ILE A 6 1.27 -2.69 5.13
CA ILE A 6 1.56 -4.11 4.95
C ILE A 6 0.23 -4.84 4.89
N VAL A 7 -0.02 -5.58 3.80
CA VAL A 7 -1.34 -6.17 3.55
C VAL A 7 -1.26 -7.66 3.30
N LYS A 8 -2.34 -8.34 3.72
CA LYS A 8 -2.59 -9.74 3.43
C LYS A 8 -3.89 -9.82 2.63
N PHE A 9 -3.88 -10.56 1.52
CA PHE A 9 -5.06 -10.73 0.69
C PHE A 9 -5.99 -11.80 1.26
N ILE A 10 -7.29 -11.67 0.95
CA ILE A 10 -8.28 -12.72 1.26
C ILE A 10 -7.99 -13.98 0.42
N ASP A 11 -8.44 -15.13 0.93
CA ASP A 11 -8.13 -16.43 0.31
C ASP A 11 -8.73 -16.60 -1.08
N THR A 12 -9.78 -15.84 -1.43
CA THR A 12 -10.42 -15.92 -2.73
C THR A 12 -9.65 -15.23 -3.85
N VAL A 13 -8.58 -14.50 -3.53
CA VAL A 13 -7.71 -13.92 -4.55
C VAL A 13 -6.93 -15.05 -5.22
N SER A 14 -7.29 -15.37 -6.48
CA SER A 14 -6.68 -16.49 -7.21
C SER A 14 -5.38 -16.11 -7.91
N ASN A 15 -5.21 -14.83 -8.27
CA ASN A 15 -4.02 -14.34 -8.96
C ASN A 15 -3.44 -13.14 -8.20
N LYS A 16 -2.59 -13.43 -7.23
CA LYS A 16 -1.95 -12.41 -6.39
C LYS A 16 -1.05 -11.49 -7.21
N GLU A 17 -0.34 -12.04 -8.20
CA GLU A 17 0.58 -11.26 -9.03
C GLU A 17 -0.16 -10.17 -9.80
N GLU A 18 -1.31 -10.51 -10.40
CA GLU A 18 -2.13 -9.54 -11.12
C GLU A 18 -2.67 -8.45 -10.18
N LEU A 19 -3.15 -8.85 -9.00
CA LEU A 19 -3.63 -7.89 -8.00
C LEU A 19 -2.49 -6.94 -7.55
N ILE A 20 -1.30 -7.48 -7.30
CA ILE A 20 -0.12 -6.69 -6.94
C ILE A 20 0.22 -5.71 -8.07
N ASN A 21 0.16 -6.13 -9.32
CA ASN A 21 0.43 -5.25 -10.46
C ASN A 21 -0.58 -4.10 -10.53
N GLN A 22 -1.84 -4.35 -10.26
CA GLN A 22 -2.88 -3.30 -10.20
C GLN A 22 -2.63 -2.33 -9.05
N ILE A 23 -2.24 -2.84 -7.87
CA ILE A 23 -1.91 -2.01 -6.71
C ILE A 23 -0.67 -1.17 -7.01
N ASN A 24 0.35 -1.75 -7.62
CA ASN A 24 1.56 -1.04 -8.02
C ASN A 24 1.25 0.09 -8.99
N ASP A 25 0.35 -0.14 -9.94
CA ASP A 25 -0.06 0.89 -10.90
C ASP A 25 -0.70 2.08 -10.17
N LEU A 26 -1.61 1.81 -9.23
CA LEU A 26 -2.22 2.89 -8.44
C LEU A 26 -1.16 3.67 -7.65
N PHE A 27 -0.31 2.97 -6.91
CA PHE A 27 0.70 3.61 -6.06
C PHE A 27 1.83 4.28 -6.85
N SER A 28 2.02 3.94 -8.12
CA SER A 28 2.97 4.67 -8.98
C SER A 28 2.60 6.14 -9.12
N HIS A 29 1.33 6.48 -8.92
CA HIS A 29 0.83 7.86 -8.96
C HIS A 29 0.91 8.57 -7.60
N ALA A 30 1.20 7.85 -6.52
CA ALA A 30 1.26 8.46 -5.18
C ALA A 30 2.38 9.49 -5.05
N ALA A 31 3.48 9.32 -5.79
CA ALA A 31 4.57 10.30 -5.79
C ALA A 31 4.18 11.65 -6.42
N GLU A 32 3.05 11.71 -7.12
CA GLU A 32 2.50 12.96 -7.65
C GLU A 32 1.83 13.81 -6.56
N VAL A 33 1.50 13.21 -5.43
CA VAL A 33 0.94 13.94 -4.27
C VAL A 33 2.06 14.80 -3.68
N PRO A 34 1.86 16.14 -3.58
CA PRO A 34 2.90 17.01 -3.02
C PRO A 34 3.32 16.59 -1.62
N GLY A 35 4.62 16.45 -1.40
CA GLY A 35 5.18 16.05 -0.09
C GLY A 35 5.46 14.56 0.04
N ILE A 36 5.05 13.74 -0.92
CA ILE A 36 5.45 12.33 -0.99
C ILE A 36 6.72 12.25 -1.85
N GLN A 37 7.83 11.94 -1.21
CA GLN A 37 9.16 11.97 -1.84
C GLN A 37 9.50 10.67 -2.56
N GLN A 38 9.00 9.53 -2.05
CA GLN A 38 9.36 8.21 -2.56
C GLN A 38 8.25 7.21 -2.29
N VAL A 39 8.01 6.32 -3.25
CA VAL A 39 7.09 5.20 -3.13
C VAL A 39 7.80 3.94 -3.62
N GLN A 40 7.79 2.90 -2.80
CA GLN A 40 8.36 1.59 -3.14
C GLN A 40 7.39 0.50 -2.70
N THR A 41 7.33 -0.58 -3.46
CA THR A 41 6.52 -1.75 -3.11
C THR A 41 7.40 -3.00 -3.10
N PHE A 42 7.07 -3.92 -2.18
CA PHE A 42 7.82 -5.16 -1.99
C PHE A 42 6.83 -6.31 -1.85
N SER A 43 6.93 -7.27 -2.76
CA SER A 43 6.14 -8.51 -2.68
C SER A 43 6.80 -9.50 -1.74
N SER A 44 6.00 -10.24 -0.97
CA SER A 44 6.53 -11.31 -0.13
C SER A 44 7.19 -12.40 -0.99
N CYS A 45 8.33 -12.88 -0.55
CA CYS A 45 9.01 -14.03 -1.17
C CYS A 45 8.67 -15.36 -0.49
N ILE A 46 7.83 -15.34 0.57
CA ILE A 46 7.44 -16.52 1.33
C ILE A 46 5.90 -16.61 1.33
N ASP A 47 5.37 -17.69 0.80
CA ASP A 47 3.93 -17.97 0.80
C ASP A 47 3.60 -18.91 1.98
N ARG A 48 3.28 -18.32 3.12
CA ARG A 48 2.86 -19.01 4.35
C ARG A 48 1.70 -18.27 4.99
N ALA A 49 0.88 -18.99 5.75
CA ALA A 49 -0.30 -18.44 6.42
C ALA A 49 0.02 -17.28 7.37
N ASN A 50 1.22 -17.28 7.96
CA ASN A 50 1.65 -16.24 8.90
C ASN A 50 2.44 -15.11 8.23
N ARG A 51 2.36 -14.98 6.91
CA ARG A 51 3.00 -13.92 6.13
C ARG A 51 1.97 -13.01 5.50
N HIS A 52 2.30 -11.73 5.38
CA HIS A 52 1.58 -10.79 4.52
C HIS A 52 2.07 -10.92 3.08
N ASP A 53 1.34 -10.33 2.14
CA ASP A 53 1.58 -10.50 0.71
C ASP A 53 2.35 -9.35 0.08
N LEU A 54 2.13 -8.13 0.56
CA LEU A 54 2.68 -6.92 -0.05
C LEU A 54 2.99 -5.87 1.01
N MET A 55 4.12 -5.20 0.86
CA MET A 55 4.45 -4.01 1.64
C MET A 55 4.59 -2.81 0.73
N ILE A 56 3.96 -1.71 1.08
CA ILE A 56 4.08 -0.42 0.42
C ILE A 56 4.81 0.52 1.38
N LYS A 57 5.88 1.13 0.90
CA LYS A 57 6.70 2.06 1.68
C LYS A 57 6.67 3.42 1.01
N MET A 58 6.33 4.46 1.75
CA MET A 58 6.34 5.83 1.27
C MET A 58 7.16 6.71 2.19
N VAL A 59 7.93 7.62 1.62
CA VAL A 59 8.67 8.64 2.38
C VAL A 59 7.92 9.96 2.25
N PHE A 60 7.53 10.51 3.39
CA PHE A 60 6.74 11.75 3.49
C PHE A 60 7.60 12.90 4.03
N GLU A 61 7.40 14.08 3.49
CA GLU A 61 7.83 15.33 4.15
C GLU A 61 7.02 15.50 5.46
N PRO A 62 7.47 16.35 6.41
CA PRO A 62 6.71 16.63 7.60
C PRO A 62 5.26 17.06 7.28
N ASP A 63 4.32 16.62 8.11
CA ASP A 63 2.90 16.99 8.05
C ASP A 63 2.13 16.53 6.81
N ILE A 64 2.64 15.52 6.09
CA ILE A 64 2.01 15.02 4.86
C ILE A 64 1.02 13.87 5.12
N LEU A 65 1.02 13.26 6.30
CA LEU A 65 0.14 12.13 6.57
C LEU A 65 -1.33 12.49 6.34
N ASN A 66 -1.78 13.65 6.83
CA ASN A 66 -3.16 14.11 6.63
C ASN A 66 -3.47 14.41 5.15
N VAL A 67 -2.49 14.93 4.42
CA VAL A 67 -2.63 15.16 2.97
C VAL A 67 -2.81 13.83 2.24
N TRP A 68 -2.00 12.83 2.59
CA TRP A 68 -2.15 11.48 2.06
C TRP A 68 -3.52 10.89 2.39
N ASP A 69 -3.93 10.95 3.65
CA ASP A 69 -5.20 10.38 4.11
C ASP A 69 -6.42 10.96 3.38
N SER A 70 -6.36 12.22 2.97
CA SER A 70 -7.43 12.90 2.24
C SER A 70 -7.24 12.90 0.73
N SER A 71 -6.17 12.30 0.22
CA SER A 71 -5.86 12.29 -1.20
C SER A 71 -6.82 11.38 -1.99
N GLU A 72 -6.98 11.70 -3.27
CA GLU A 72 -7.78 10.89 -4.19
C GLU A 72 -7.20 9.48 -4.34
N ILE A 73 -5.88 9.34 -4.35
CA ILE A 73 -5.21 8.04 -4.47
C ILE A 73 -5.49 7.18 -3.25
N HIS A 74 -5.44 7.74 -2.05
CA HIS A 74 -5.79 7.01 -0.82
C HIS A 74 -7.25 6.55 -0.84
N GLN A 75 -8.16 7.41 -1.33
CA GLN A 75 -9.56 7.03 -1.46
C GLN A 75 -9.76 5.88 -2.46
N LYS A 76 -9.08 5.95 -3.61
CA LYS A 76 -9.10 4.86 -4.59
C LYS A 76 -8.54 3.57 -4.02
N TRP A 77 -7.46 3.67 -3.26
CA TRP A 77 -6.87 2.52 -2.56
C TRP A 77 -7.90 1.80 -1.70
N LYS A 78 -8.63 2.54 -0.89
CA LYS A 78 -9.69 1.98 -0.04
C LYS A 78 -10.86 1.43 -0.85
N ASP A 79 -11.34 2.18 -1.81
CA ASP A 79 -12.57 1.85 -2.56
C ASP A 79 -12.36 0.68 -3.52
N GLU A 80 -11.22 0.62 -4.20
CA GLU A 80 -10.97 -0.38 -5.25
C GLU A 80 -10.33 -1.64 -4.70
N PHE A 81 -9.51 -1.54 -3.66
CA PHE A 81 -8.70 -2.66 -3.17
C PHE A 81 -9.05 -3.15 -1.77
N GLY A 82 -9.74 -2.35 -0.97
CA GLY A 82 -10.07 -2.73 0.41
C GLY A 82 -10.78 -4.08 0.52
N LYS A 83 -11.64 -4.41 -0.44
CA LYS A 83 -12.40 -5.67 -0.47
C LYS A 83 -11.52 -6.92 -0.63
N TYR A 84 -10.29 -6.77 -1.10
CA TYR A 84 -9.36 -7.89 -1.29
C TYR A 84 -8.44 -8.12 -0.09
N LEU A 85 -8.53 -7.29 0.94
CA LEU A 85 -7.61 -7.32 2.07
C LEU A 85 -8.21 -8.07 3.26
N ALA A 86 -7.54 -9.15 3.69
CA ALA A 86 -7.86 -9.85 4.93
C ALA A 86 -7.29 -9.14 6.14
N ALA A 87 -6.14 -8.46 5.97
CA ALA A 87 -5.48 -7.72 7.04
C ALA A 87 -4.70 -6.54 6.44
N LYS A 88 -4.61 -5.47 7.21
CA LYS A 88 -3.81 -4.30 6.86
C LYS A 88 -3.13 -3.78 8.13
N THR A 89 -1.82 -3.62 8.08
CA THR A 89 -1.01 -3.09 9.18
C THR A 89 -0.32 -1.83 8.70
N ILE A 90 -0.41 -0.78 9.51
CA ILE A 90 0.24 0.50 9.23
C ILE A 90 1.37 0.67 10.25
N PHE A 91 2.53 1.09 9.79
CA PHE A 91 3.67 1.41 10.64
C PHE A 91 4.35 2.68 10.16
N ASP A 92 4.45 3.67 11.04
CA ASP A 92 5.11 4.94 10.76
C ASP A 92 6.37 5.08 11.61
N CYS A 93 7.47 5.48 10.98
CA CYS A 93 8.75 5.72 11.69
C CYS A 93 9.51 6.89 11.05
N ASN A 94 10.49 7.39 11.79
CA ASN A 94 11.40 8.41 11.28
C ASN A 94 12.73 7.81 10.85
#